data_dd91d11bd3961878db4ba5f2462148ba
#
_entry.id   dd91d11bd3961878db4ba5f2462148ba
#
_cell.length_a   1.000
_cell.length_b   1.000
_cell.length_c   1.000
_cell.angle_alpha   90.00
_cell.angle_beta   90.00
_cell.angle_gamma   90.00
#
_symmetry.space_group_name_H-M   'P 1'
#
loop_
_entity.id
_entity.type
_entity.pdbx_description
1 polymer ?
#
loop_
_entity_poly.entity_id
_entity_poly.type
_entity_poly.pdbx_seq_one_letter_code
_entity_poly.pdbx_strand_id
1 'polypeptide(L)'
;ATPPGADGLIMLPYFQGSGIPELNENAKGVYYGIHAGHNRGHFIRAIMEGLAIALKRMLECEKKLGATMTEIRSLGGGSKSKAWCQIKADILGIPVKVIDNSESTACMGCAILAGVANGIWDSVEEAAHQFVKVKEIYEPNKENEQIYQQVYEKYVEITKVLNPTF
;
A
#
# COMPACT_ATOMS: atom_id res chain seq x y z
N ALA A 1 13.19 -15.26 -8.97
CA ALA A 1 12.29 -14.34 -8.24
C ALA A 1 13.11 -13.61 -7.18
N THR A 2 12.89 -12.32 -6.97
CA THR A 2 13.57 -11.54 -5.92
C THR A 2 12.95 -11.86 -4.57
N PRO A 3 13.75 -12.13 -3.51
CA PRO A 3 13.21 -12.48 -2.19
C PRO A 3 12.54 -11.29 -1.48
N PRO A 4 11.71 -11.53 -0.44
CA PRO A 4 11.23 -10.51 0.47
C PRO A 4 12.37 -9.69 1.07
N GLY A 5 12.17 -8.38 1.17
CA GLY A 5 13.20 -7.43 1.63
C GLY A 5 14.23 -7.04 0.58
N ALA A 6 14.06 -7.50 -0.68
CA ALA A 6 14.91 -7.13 -1.83
C ALA A 6 16.42 -7.17 -1.54
N ASP A 7 16.88 -8.18 -0.77
CA ASP A 7 18.28 -8.33 -0.31
C ASP A 7 18.85 -7.06 0.35
N GLY A 8 18.04 -6.36 1.14
CA GLY A 8 18.44 -5.16 1.86
C GLY A 8 18.36 -3.86 1.06
N LEU A 9 17.89 -3.90 -0.19
CA LEU A 9 17.62 -2.70 -0.97
C LEU A 9 16.32 -2.05 -0.52
N ILE A 10 16.41 -0.85 0.03
CA ILE A 10 15.26 -0.08 0.51
C ILE A 10 15.02 1.12 -0.38
N MET A 11 13.74 1.41 -0.66
CA MET A 11 13.34 2.58 -1.45
C MET A 11 12.38 3.47 -0.66
N LEU A 12 12.75 4.75 -0.53
CA LEU A 12 11.87 5.79 -0.01
C LEU A 12 11.11 6.44 -1.19
N PRO A 13 9.79 6.26 -1.31
CA PRO A 13 9.04 6.65 -2.51
C PRO A 13 8.58 8.12 -2.51
N TYR A 14 9.39 9.04 -2.04
CA TYR A 14 9.04 10.45 -1.85
C TYR A 14 9.26 11.28 -3.11
N PHE A 15 8.68 10.87 -4.25
CA PHE A 15 8.90 11.54 -5.54
C PHE A 15 8.32 12.96 -5.62
N GLN A 16 7.29 13.24 -4.84
CA GLN A 16 6.60 14.53 -4.76
C GLN A 16 6.45 15.00 -3.30
N GLY A 17 7.52 14.80 -2.52
CA GLY A 17 7.46 15.00 -1.08
C GLY A 17 6.94 13.79 -0.32
N SER A 18 6.99 13.85 1.01
CA SER A 18 6.44 12.84 1.91
C SER A 18 5.15 13.32 2.56
N GLY A 19 4.17 12.41 2.62
CA GLY A 19 2.96 12.60 3.41
C GLY A 19 3.16 12.27 4.89
N ILE A 20 2.06 11.95 5.58
CA ILE A 20 2.08 11.51 6.98
C ILE A 20 2.93 10.25 7.12
N PRO A 21 3.78 10.16 8.16
CA PRO A 21 3.94 11.10 9.29
C PRO A 21 4.97 12.23 9.09
N GLU A 22 5.81 12.20 8.07
CA GLU A 22 6.93 13.14 7.90
C GLU A 22 6.51 14.54 7.49
N LEU A 23 5.51 14.67 6.63
CA LEU A 23 4.98 15.94 6.09
C LEU A 23 6.08 16.88 5.55
N ASN A 24 6.97 16.36 4.70
CA ASN A 24 8.06 17.12 4.11
C ASN A 24 7.88 17.22 2.59
N GLU A 25 7.50 18.38 2.09
CA GLU A 25 7.29 18.64 0.66
C GLU A 25 8.59 18.60 -0.16
N ASN A 26 9.73 18.80 0.48
CA ASN A 26 11.04 18.77 -0.17
C ASN A 26 11.64 17.36 -0.25
N ALA A 27 11.06 16.38 0.44
CA ALA A 27 11.57 15.01 0.44
C ALA A 27 11.65 14.43 -0.99
N LYS A 28 12.69 13.65 -1.25
CA LYS A 28 12.98 13.04 -2.55
C LYS A 28 13.04 11.52 -2.46
N GLY A 29 12.81 10.86 -3.59
CA GLY A 29 12.96 9.42 -3.70
C GLY A 29 14.43 9.01 -3.50
N VAL A 30 14.65 7.96 -2.69
CA VAL A 30 15.99 7.46 -2.37
C VAL A 30 16.02 5.94 -2.45
N TYR A 31 17.05 5.39 -3.09
CA TYR A 31 17.45 4.00 -2.92
C TYR A 31 18.62 3.91 -1.94
N TYR A 32 18.46 3.10 -0.91
CA TYR A 32 19.47 2.86 0.11
C TYR A 32 19.92 1.39 0.08
N GLY A 33 21.24 1.15 0.24
CA GLY A 33 21.79 -0.19 0.35
C GLY A 33 22.08 -0.86 -1.01
N ILE A 34 22.29 -0.10 -2.08
CA ILE A 34 22.65 -0.65 -3.40
C ILE A 34 24.00 -1.35 -3.33
N HIS A 35 24.07 -2.59 -3.86
CA HIS A 35 25.32 -3.31 -4.05
C HIS A 35 25.34 -4.06 -5.41
N ALA A 36 26.52 -4.59 -5.78
CA ALA A 36 26.74 -5.19 -7.11
C ALA A 36 25.89 -6.45 -7.41
N GLY A 37 25.34 -7.11 -6.39
CA GLY A 37 24.44 -8.27 -6.55
C GLY A 37 23.01 -7.90 -6.93
N HIS A 38 22.62 -6.64 -6.81
CA HIS A 38 21.27 -6.22 -7.14
C HIS A 38 21.03 -6.17 -8.66
N ASN A 39 19.89 -6.66 -9.08
CA ASN A 39 19.42 -6.61 -10.45
C ASN A 39 18.07 -5.87 -10.53
N ARG A 40 17.53 -5.69 -11.74
CA ARG A 40 16.27 -4.99 -11.99
C ARG A 40 15.10 -5.48 -11.09
N GLY A 41 15.05 -6.77 -10.76
CA GLY A 41 14.00 -7.33 -9.91
C GLY A 41 14.04 -6.76 -8.50
N HIS A 42 15.23 -6.56 -7.93
CA HIS A 42 15.41 -5.97 -6.60
C HIS A 42 14.92 -4.52 -6.57
N PHE A 43 15.24 -3.72 -7.58
CA PHE A 43 14.79 -2.32 -7.68
C PHE A 43 13.25 -2.24 -7.77
N ILE A 44 12.62 -3.07 -8.61
CA ILE A 44 11.17 -3.10 -8.74
C ILE A 44 10.51 -3.55 -7.42
N ARG A 45 11.07 -4.59 -6.78
CA ARG A 45 10.54 -5.08 -5.49
C ARG A 45 10.69 -4.03 -4.40
N ALA A 46 11.83 -3.38 -4.29
CA ALA A 46 12.06 -2.30 -3.32
C ALA A 46 11.08 -1.13 -3.48
N ILE A 47 10.68 -0.78 -4.72
CA ILE A 47 9.61 0.22 -4.95
C ILE A 47 8.28 -0.26 -4.36
N MET A 48 7.88 -1.50 -4.66
CA MET A 48 6.61 -2.06 -4.17
C MET A 48 6.60 -2.13 -2.64
N GLU A 49 7.69 -2.57 -2.04
CA GLU A 49 7.86 -2.67 -0.59
C GLU A 49 7.88 -1.28 0.07
N GLY A 50 8.62 -0.32 -0.50
CA GLY A 50 8.68 1.05 0.00
C GLY A 50 7.32 1.74 0.01
N LEU A 51 6.52 1.57 -1.05
CA LEU A 51 5.15 2.08 -1.11
C LEU A 51 4.23 1.40 -0.08
N ALA A 52 4.36 0.09 0.12
CA ALA A 52 3.57 -0.63 1.12
C ALA A 52 3.96 -0.23 2.56
N ILE A 53 5.26 0.05 2.82
CA ILE A 53 5.74 0.54 4.10
C ILE A 53 5.24 1.97 4.37
N ALA A 54 5.27 2.84 3.37
CA ALA A 54 4.71 4.19 3.50
C ALA A 54 3.21 4.14 3.87
N LEU A 55 2.45 3.23 3.25
CA LEU A 55 1.06 2.98 3.62
C LEU A 55 0.94 2.45 5.06
N LYS A 56 1.77 1.49 5.49
CA LYS A 56 1.78 0.98 6.87
C LYS A 56 1.98 2.10 7.88
N ARG A 57 2.91 3.01 7.62
CA ARG A 57 3.19 4.15 8.49
C ARG A 57 1.98 5.08 8.64
N MET A 58 1.28 5.33 7.53
CA MET A 58 0.03 6.11 7.57
C MET A 58 -1.05 5.42 8.40
N LEU A 59 -1.26 4.11 8.20
CA LEU A 59 -2.22 3.32 8.97
C LEU A 59 -1.87 3.27 10.47
N GLU A 60 -0.60 3.27 10.83
CA GLU A 60 -0.17 3.34 12.23
C GLU A 60 -0.52 4.69 12.89
N CYS A 61 -0.47 5.78 12.15
CA CYS A 61 -0.94 7.07 12.63
C CYS A 61 -2.46 7.07 12.87
N GLU A 62 -3.23 6.49 11.95
CA GLU A 62 -4.67 6.37 12.09
C GLU A 62 -5.06 5.48 13.28
N LYS A 63 -4.32 4.38 13.51
CA LYS A 63 -4.51 3.52 14.69
C LYS A 63 -4.30 4.29 16.01
N LYS A 64 -3.33 5.20 16.07
CA LYS A 64 -3.10 6.06 17.25
C LYS A 64 -4.27 7.03 17.49
N LEU A 65 -5.05 7.34 16.46
CA LEU A 65 -6.28 8.14 16.54
C LEU A 65 -7.53 7.30 16.85
N GLY A 66 -7.35 6.00 17.13
CA GLY A 66 -8.45 5.10 17.51
C GLY A 66 -9.10 4.35 16.34
N ALA A 67 -8.60 4.49 15.12
CA ALA A 67 -9.12 3.73 13.98
C ALA A 67 -8.74 2.24 14.08
N THR A 68 -9.70 1.35 13.80
CA THR A 68 -9.48 -0.09 13.69
C THR A 68 -9.59 -0.51 12.24
N MET A 69 -8.50 -1.04 11.68
CA MET A 69 -8.47 -1.53 10.32
C MET A 69 -8.28 -3.04 10.31
N THR A 70 -9.21 -3.74 9.70
CA THR A 70 -9.25 -5.20 9.63
C THR A 70 -8.93 -5.74 8.23
N GLU A 71 -9.01 -4.89 7.20
CA GLU A 71 -8.76 -5.23 5.80
C GLU A 71 -8.39 -4.00 4.98
N ILE A 72 -7.73 -4.22 3.84
CA ILE A 72 -7.51 -3.21 2.81
C ILE A 72 -8.24 -3.63 1.53
N ARG A 73 -8.97 -2.70 0.92
CA ARG A 73 -9.55 -2.89 -0.40
C ARG A 73 -8.66 -2.25 -1.46
N SER A 74 -8.06 -3.08 -2.32
CA SER A 74 -7.14 -2.63 -3.37
C SER A 74 -7.88 -2.41 -4.67
N LEU A 75 -7.75 -1.21 -5.22
CA LEU A 75 -8.43 -0.73 -6.43
C LEU A 75 -7.42 -0.25 -7.48
N GLY A 76 -7.90 -0.04 -8.71
CA GLY A 76 -7.12 0.52 -9.80
C GLY A 76 -6.05 -0.44 -10.35
N GLY A 77 -5.12 0.10 -11.15
CA GLY A 77 -4.11 -0.69 -11.88
C GLY A 77 -3.19 -1.52 -10.99
N GLY A 78 -2.87 -1.03 -9.79
CA GLY A 78 -2.02 -1.75 -8.83
C GLY A 78 -2.64 -3.04 -8.30
N SER A 79 -3.96 -3.16 -8.30
CA SER A 79 -4.66 -4.36 -7.85
C SER A 79 -4.53 -5.54 -8.82
N LYS A 80 -4.12 -5.31 -10.07
CA LYS A 80 -3.86 -6.35 -11.07
C LYS A 80 -2.59 -7.16 -10.78
N SER A 81 -1.65 -6.60 -10.03
CA SER A 81 -0.40 -7.28 -9.70
C SER A 81 -0.58 -8.15 -8.45
N LYS A 82 -0.69 -9.47 -8.66
CA LYS A 82 -0.76 -10.45 -7.56
C LYS A 82 0.41 -10.31 -6.58
N ALA A 83 1.63 -10.15 -7.13
CA ALA A 83 2.83 -9.97 -6.32
C ALA A 83 2.73 -8.72 -5.45
N TRP A 84 2.22 -7.60 -5.98
CA TRP A 84 2.09 -6.37 -5.20
C TRP A 84 0.97 -6.45 -4.16
N CYS A 85 -0.14 -7.11 -4.46
CA CYS A 85 -1.20 -7.35 -3.49
C CYS A 85 -0.69 -8.22 -2.32
N GLN A 86 0.10 -9.26 -2.60
CA GLN A 86 0.71 -10.10 -1.57
C GLN A 86 1.73 -9.31 -0.73
N ILE A 87 2.63 -8.53 -1.36
CA ILE A 87 3.59 -7.66 -0.64
C ILE A 87 2.85 -6.71 0.31
N LYS A 88 1.74 -6.10 -0.13
CA LYS A 88 0.92 -5.25 0.74
C LYS A 88 0.35 -6.02 1.92
N ALA A 89 -0.23 -7.20 1.70
CA ALA A 89 -0.77 -8.02 2.78
C ALA A 89 0.30 -8.39 3.81
N ASP A 90 1.46 -8.86 3.34
CA ASP A 90 2.57 -9.27 4.20
C ASP A 90 3.12 -8.11 5.04
N ILE A 91 3.32 -6.93 4.43
CA ILE A 91 3.87 -5.75 5.12
C ILE A 91 2.85 -5.14 6.09
N LEU A 92 1.58 -5.07 5.69
CA LEU A 92 0.51 -4.46 6.51
C LEU A 92 0.06 -5.39 7.65
N GLY A 93 0.25 -6.70 7.50
CA GLY A 93 -0.21 -7.70 8.46
C GLY A 93 -1.73 -7.87 8.52
N ILE A 94 -2.45 -7.42 7.47
CA ILE A 94 -3.90 -7.55 7.34
C ILE A 94 -4.28 -7.96 5.91
N PRO A 95 -5.45 -8.61 5.70
CA PRO A 95 -5.88 -9.06 4.38
C PRO A 95 -6.02 -7.90 3.39
N VAL A 96 -5.56 -8.14 2.16
CA VAL A 96 -5.78 -7.25 1.01
C VAL A 96 -6.81 -7.88 0.09
N LYS A 97 -7.96 -7.24 -0.05
CA LYS A 97 -9.07 -7.67 -0.91
C LYS A 97 -9.05 -6.89 -2.22
N VAL A 98 -9.00 -7.60 -3.33
CA VAL A 98 -9.13 -7.02 -4.68
C VAL A 98 -10.61 -7.04 -5.05
N ILE A 99 -11.12 -5.88 -5.45
CA ILE A 99 -12.51 -5.73 -5.86
C ILE A 99 -12.63 -6.07 -7.36
N ASP A 100 -13.73 -6.73 -7.71
CA ASP A 100 -14.04 -6.98 -9.11
C ASP A 100 -14.24 -5.67 -9.86
N ASN A 101 -13.85 -5.64 -11.15
CA ASN A 101 -13.90 -4.42 -11.98
C ASN A 101 -13.16 -3.21 -11.36
N SER A 102 -12.06 -3.49 -10.65
CA SER A 102 -11.28 -2.47 -9.90
C SER A 102 -10.81 -1.27 -10.75
N GLU A 103 -10.77 -1.42 -12.08
CA GLU A 103 -10.42 -0.34 -13.02
C GLU A 103 -11.52 0.71 -13.16
N SER A 104 -12.77 0.30 -13.05
CA SER A 104 -13.94 1.14 -13.22
C SER A 104 -14.54 1.62 -11.90
N THR A 105 -13.84 1.42 -10.79
CA THR A 105 -14.37 1.70 -9.44
C THR A 105 -14.76 3.17 -9.26
N ALA A 106 -14.00 4.11 -9.82
CA ALA A 106 -14.35 5.53 -9.77
C ALA A 106 -15.66 5.82 -10.52
N CYS A 107 -15.82 5.28 -11.73
CA CYS A 107 -17.07 5.41 -12.50
C CYS A 107 -18.25 4.75 -11.77
N MET A 108 -18.03 3.58 -11.17
CA MET A 108 -19.04 2.88 -10.38
C MET A 108 -19.47 3.72 -9.17
N GLY A 109 -18.52 4.34 -8.45
CA GLY A 109 -18.83 5.25 -7.34
C GLY A 109 -19.69 6.43 -7.79
N CYS A 110 -19.36 7.08 -8.91
CA CYS A 110 -20.16 8.15 -9.48
C CYS A 110 -21.58 7.66 -9.88
N ALA A 111 -21.68 6.48 -10.49
CA ALA A 111 -22.97 5.90 -10.86
C ALA A 111 -23.84 5.58 -9.65
N ILE A 112 -23.25 5.04 -8.57
CA ILE A 112 -23.95 4.79 -7.31
C ILE A 112 -24.50 6.10 -6.73
N LEU A 113 -23.66 7.14 -6.62
CA LEU A 113 -24.09 8.44 -6.09
C LEU A 113 -25.19 9.06 -6.94
N ALA A 114 -25.08 9.01 -8.27
CA ALA A 114 -26.11 9.51 -9.16
C ALA A 114 -27.43 8.70 -9.04
N GLY A 115 -27.34 7.38 -8.88
CA GLY A 115 -28.50 6.52 -8.71
C GLY A 115 -29.24 6.78 -7.40
N VAL A 116 -28.52 6.97 -6.30
CA VAL A 116 -29.12 7.35 -5.01
C VAL A 116 -29.79 8.72 -5.10
N ALA A 117 -29.12 9.69 -5.71
CA ALA A 117 -29.67 11.04 -5.91
C ALA A 117 -30.96 11.04 -6.77
N ASN A 118 -31.14 10.08 -7.67
CA ASN A 118 -32.33 9.91 -8.49
C ASN A 118 -33.35 8.89 -7.92
N GLY A 119 -33.14 8.40 -6.69
CA GLY A 119 -34.07 7.47 -6.04
C GLY A 119 -34.09 6.06 -6.62
N ILE A 120 -33.01 5.63 -7.32
CA ILE A 120 -32.88 4.25 -7.83
C ILE A 120 -32.55 3.29 -6.67
N TRP A 121 -31.77 3.75 -5.70
CA TRP A 121 -31.43 3.05 -4.47
C TRP A 121 -31.68 3.96 -3.26
N ASP A 122 -32.06 3.36 -2.14
CA ASP A 122 -32.38 4.10 -0.92
C ASP A 122 -31.12 4.62 -0.21
N SER A 123 -29.98 3.96 -0.41
CA SER A 123 -28.69 4.36 0.19
C SER A 123 -27.49 3.96 -0.64
N VAL A 124 -26.34 4.62 -0.35
CA VAL A 124 -25.05 4.26 -0.94
C VAL A 124 -24.62 2.86 -0.51
N GLU A 125 -24.91 2.51 0.75
CA GLU A 125 -24.60 1.19 1.30
C GLU A 125 -25.32 0.08 0.55
N GLU A 126 -26.62 0.25 0.30
CA GLU A 126 -27.42 -0.72 -0.46
C GLU A 126 -26.83 -0.95 -1.86
N ALA A 127 -26.59 0.12 -2.60
CA ALA A 127 -26.01 0.04 -3.93
C ALA A 127 -24.60 -0.56 -3.89
N ALA A 128 -23.76 -0.17 -2.92
CA ALA A 128 -22.42 -0.71 -2.78
C ALA A 128 -22.44 -2.23 -2.51
N HIS A 129 -23.33 -2.72 -1.66
CA HIS A 129 -23.50 -4.17 -1.41
C HIS A 129 -23.88 -4.94 -2.68
N GLN A 130 -24.61 -4.32 -3.58
CA GLN A 130 -25.02 -4.96 -4.84
C GLN A 130 -23.85 -5.06 -5.84
N PHE A 131 -23.00 -4.02 -5.95
CA PHE A 131 -22.00 -3.90 -7.02
C PHE A 131 -20.56 -4.15 -6.58
N VAL A 132 -20.21 -3.89 -5.32
CA VAL A 132 -18.84 -4.05 -4.83
C VAL A 132 -18.63 -5.49 -4.37
N LYS A 133 -18.06 -6.32 -5.24
CA LYS A 133 -17.77 -7.73 -4.95
C LYS A 133 -16.27 -7.97 -4.85
N VAL A 134 -15.87 -8.77 -3.86
CA VAL A 134 -14.49 -9.21 -3.70
C VAL A 134 -14.19 -10.29 -4.71
N LYS A 135 -13.13 -10.12 -5.50
CA LYS A 135 -12.65 -11.06 -6.51
C LYS A 135 -11.57 -11.99 -5.99
N GLU A 136 -10.59 -11.43 -5.29
CA GLU A 136 -9.45 -12.17 -4.73
C GLU A 136 -9.12 -11.61 -3.35
N ILE A 137 -8.58 -12.48 -2.47
CA ILE A 137 -8.11 -12.10 -1.14
C ILE A 137 -6.67 -12.58 -1.00
N TYR A 138 -5.80 -11.70 -0.51
CA TYR A 138 -4.40 -11.98 -0.20
C TYR A 138 -4.21 -11.91 1.31
N GLU A 139 -4.03 -13.06 1.93
CA GLU A 139 -3.73 -13.15 3.36
C GLU A 139 -2.25 -12.90 3.62
N PRO A 140 -1.89 -12.29 4.76
CA PRO A 140 -0.50 -12.12 5.16
C PRO A 140 0.24 -13.45 5.30
N ASN A 141 1.41 -13.59 4.67
CA ASN A 141 2.29 -14.74 4.89
C ASN A 141 3.16 -14.52 6.13
N LYS A 142 2.91 -15.28 7.18
CA LYS A 142 3.63 -15.20 8.45
C LYS A 142 5.14 -15.49 8.33
N GLU A 143 5.55 -16.27 7.34
CA GLU A 143 6.97 -16.54 7.10
C GLU A 143 7.76 -15.27 6.74
N ASN A 144 7.10 -14.28 6.15
CA ASN A 144 7.70 -13.02 5.75
C ASN A 144 7.66 -11.95 6.86
N GLU A 145 6.95 -12.20 7.96
CA GLU A 145 6.71 -11.20 9.01
C GLU A 145 8.01 -10.65 9.61
N GLN A 146 8.94 -11.55 9.98
CA GLN A 146 10.20 -11.15 10.60
C GLN A 146 11.06 -10.32 9.64
N ILE A 147 11.13 -10.72 8.36
CA ILE A 147 11.89 -10.00 7.34
C ILE A 147 11.31 -8.59 7.14
N TYR A 148 9.99 -8.49 6.99
CA TYR A 148 9.35 -7.19 6.79
C TYR A 148 9.35 -6.30 8.03
N GLN A 149 9.42 -6.88 9.22
CA GLN A 149 9.64 -6.09 10.44
C GLN A 149 11.02 -5.43 10.43
N GLN A 150 12.07 -6.17 10.07
CA GLN A 150 13.44 -5.63 9.96
C GLN A 150 13.55 -4.55 8.86
N VAL A 151 12.93 -4.78 7.71
CA VAL A 151 12.90 -3.80 6.61
C VAL A 151 12.17 -2.53 7.04
N TYR A 152 11.05 -2.67 7.75
CA TYR A 152 10.28 -1.55 8.29
C TYR A 152 11.09 -0.70 9.26
N GLU A 153 11.75 -1.33 10.23
CA GLU A 153 12.60 -0.65 11.22
C GLU A 153 13.74 0.13 10.54
N LYS A 154 14.38 -0.50 9.56
CA LYS A 154 15.45 0.15 8.78
C LYS A 154 14.93 1.29 7.92
N TYR A 155 13.77 1.12 7.29
CA TYR A 155 13.10 2.20 6.54
C TYR A 155 12.84 3.42 7.44
N VAL A 156 12.31 3.21 8.65
CA VAL A 156 12.03 4.29 9.61
C VAL A 156 13.33 4.99 10.05
N GLU A 157 14.39 4.22 10.33
CA GLU A 157 15.71 4.76 10.68
C GLU A 157 16.24 5.67 9.56
N ILE A 158 16.27 5.16 8.32
CA ILE A 158 16.76 5.91 7.15
C ILE A 158 15.93 7.17 6.93
N THR A 159 14.61 7.07 7.04
CA THR A 159 13.72 8.23 6.89
C THR A 159 14.05 9.31 7.94
N LYS A 160 14.25 8.95 9.20
CA LYS A 160 14.61 9.88 10.26
C LYS A 160 15.93 10.62 10.01
N VAL A 161 16.92 9.90 9.46
CA VAL A 161 18.24 10.48 9.18
C VAL A 161 18.21 11.39 7.95
N LEU A 162 17.49 10.98 6.90
CA LEU A 162 17.50 11.72 5.63
C LEU A 162 16.49 12.86 5.59
N ASN A 163 15.35 12.76 6.30
CA ASN A 163 14.29 13.77 6.23
C ASN A 163 14.77 15.20 6.53
N PRO A 164 15.67 15.45 7.50
CA PRO A 164 16.20 16.80 7.75
C PRO A 164 17.17 17.30 6.66
N THR A 165 17.60 16.46 5.73
CA THR A 165 18.58 16.81 4.70
C THR A 165 17.95 17.23 3.37
N PHE A 166 16.64 17.05 3.24
CA PHE A 166 15.87 17.47 2.07
C PHE A 166 15.47 18.98 2.17
#